data_b3ae65c8ef8591af23b28a40713ba910
#
_entry.id   b3ae65c8ef8591af23b28a40713ba910
#
_cell.length_a   1.000
_cell.length_b   1.000
_cell.length_c   1.000
_cell.angle_alpha   90.00
_cell.angle_beta   90.00
_cell.angle_gamma   90.00
#
_symmetry.space_group_name_H-M   'P 1'
#
loop_
_entity.id
_entity.type
_entity.pdbx_description
1 polymer ?
#
loop_
_entity_poly.entity_id
_entity_poly.type
_entity_poly.pdbx_seq_one_letter_code
_entity_poly.pdbx_strand_id
1 'polypeptide(L)'
;MKGNDNMLEKNNLIFIYGKAGNYKSSIGVSLLNSTDKKACYINLDNNNHFKINDNIKVFNEVSDIDFIKKCISDYSIILIDYIELLEINNDELLELKELVKNENKTLIIISCCSNNKELINNSHYVELKEIADLMILTDR
;
A
#
# COMPACT_ATOMS: atom_id res chain seq x y z
N MET A 1 -6.86 -4.04 16.31
CA MET A 1 -5.85 -4.12 17.37
C MET A 1 -5.20 -2.76 17.60
N LYS A 2 -5.12 -2.37 18.86
CA LYS A 2 -4.63 -1.03 19.19
C LYS A 2 -3.18 -0.80 18.78
N GLY A 3 -2.33 -1.82 18.87
CA GLY A 3 -0.93 -1.69 18.47
C GLY A 3 -0.76 -1.41 16.98
N ASN A 4 -1.53 -2.08 16.14
CA ASN A 4 -1.48 -1.88 14.69
C ASN A 4 -2.17 -0.57 14.30
N ASP A 5 -3.22 -0.18 15.01
CA ASP A 5 -3.86 1.11 14.78
C ASP A 5 -2.87 2.26 15.05
N ASN A 6 -2.05 2.14 16.11
CA ASN A 6 -1.01 3.13 16.37
C ASN A 6 -0.01 3.23 15.23
N MET A 7 0.42 2.08 14.70
CA MET A 7 1.35 2.06 13.56
C MET A 7 0.71 2.73 12.34
N LEU A 8 -0.55 2.41 12.05
CA LEU A 8 -1.25 2.99 10.92
C LEU A 8 -1.46 4.49 11.08
N GLU A 9 -1.82 4.94 12.28
CA GLU A 9 -2.06 6.36 12.53
C GLU A 9 -0.79 7.21 12.50
N LYS A 10 0.36 6.64 12.87
CA LYS A 10 1.61 7.38 12.91
C LYS A 10 2.30 7.50 11.57
N ASN A 11 1.92 6.67 10.62
CA ASN A 11 2.62 6.60 9.33
C ASN A 11 1.64 6.83 8.19
N ASN A 12 1.85 7.90 7.45
CA ASN A 12 0.98 8.22 6.30
C ASN A 12 1.29 7.33 5.11
N LEU A 13 2.54 6.91 4.94
CA LEU A 13 2.94 6.04 3.84
C LEU A 13 3.79 4.90 4.38
N ILE A 14 3.29 3.68 4.20
CA ILE A 14 3.97 2.45 4.59
C ILE A 14 4.34 1.69 3.32
N PHE A 15 5.60 1.34 3.16
CA PHE A 15 6.10 0.65 1.98
C PHE A 15 6.53 -0.77 2.36
N ILE A 16 5.85 -1.77 1.79
CA ILE A 16 6.17 -3.20 1.99
C ILE A 16 6.80 -3.71 0.71
N TYR A 17 8.02 -4.24 0.78
CA TYR A 17 8.74 -4.65 -0.42
C TYR A 17 9.55 -5.93 -0.16
N GLY A 18 9.95 -6.59 -1.25
CA GLY A 18 10.73 -7.81 -1.18
C GLY A 18 10.46 -8.70 -2.37
N LYS A 19 11.03 -9.90 -2.34
CA LYS A 19 10.89 -10.87 -3.41
C LYS A 19 9.46 -11.39 -3.51
N ALA A 20 9.08 -11.87 -4.70
CA ALA A 20 7.77 -12.48 -4.93
C ALA A 20 7.56 -13.66 -3.99
N GLY A 21 6.33 -13.84 -3.50
CA GLY A 21 5.96 -14.95 -2.65
C GLY A 21 6.36 -14.82 -1.20
N ASN A 22 6.84 -13.67 -0.75
CA ASN A 22 7.38 -13.50 0.59
C ASN A 22 6.40 -12.81 1.55
N TYR A 23 5.12 -13.18 1.49
CA TYR A 23 4.12 -12.77 2.48
C TYR A 23 3.81 -11.28 2.52
N LYS A 24 4.20 -10.51 1.49
CA LYS A 24 3.93 -9.07 1.46
C LYS A 24 2.44 -8.76 1.54
N SER A 25 1.65 -9.43 0.71
CA SER A 25 0.20 -9.24 0.70
C SER A 25 -0.41 -9.66 2.02
N SER A 26 0.10 -10.73 2.62
CA SER A 26 -0.36 -11.21 3.92
C SER A 26 -0.16 -10.16 5.00
N ILE A 27 1.02 -9.50 5.00
CA ILE A 27 1.31 -8.43 5.95
C ILE A 27 0.35 -7.26 5.73
N GLY A 28 0.19 -6.82 4.48
CA GLY A 28 -0.69 -5.71 4.15
C GLY A 28 -2.13 -5.96 4.56
N VAL A 29 -2.65 -7.15 4.23
CA VAL A 29 -4.02 -7.51 4.57
C VAL A 29 -4.19 -7.64 6.08
N SER A 30 -3.18 -8.17 6.79
CA SER A 30 -3.24 -8.22 8.25
C SER A 30 -3.34 -6.84 8.87
N LEU A 31 -2.61 -5.86 8.32
CA LEU A 31 -2.72 -4.48 8.79
C LEU A 31 -4.12 -3.93 8.56
N LEU A 32 -4.72 -4.17 7.40
CA LEU A 32 -6.09 -3.74 7.14
C LEU A 32 -7.08 -4.40 8.10
N ASN A 33 -6.93 -5.72 8.32
CA ASN A 33 -7.85 -6.46 9.18
C ASN A 33 -7.69 -6.11 10.67
N SER A 34 -6.61 -5.42 11.02
CA SER A 34 -6.35 -5.05 12.42
C SER A 34 -7.04 -3.76 12.84
N THR A 35 -7.60 -3.01 11.90
CA THR A 35 -8.30 -1.77 12.21
C THR A 35 -9.80 -1.94 11.98
N ASP A 36 -10.60 -1.17 12.71
CA ASP A 36 -12.03 -1.09 12.47
C ASP A 36 -12.42 0.15 11.67
N LYS A 37 -11.45 0.93 11.24
CA LYS A 37 -11.69 2.09 10.38
C LYS A 37 -12.09 1.65 8.99
N LYS A 38 -12.75 2.53 8.26
CA LYS A 38 -13.15 2.29 6.89
C LYS A 38 -11.89 2.22 6.02
N ALA A 39 -11.70 1.09 5.34
CA ALA A 39 -10.49 0.84 4.57
C ALA A 39 -10.81 0.28 3.19
N CYS A 40 -9.86 0.39 2.27
CA CYS A 40 -9.98 -0.26 0.96
C CYS A 40 -8.70 -1.01 0.61
N TYR A 41 -8.89 -2.08 -0.14
CA TYR A 41 -7.83 -2.95 -0.63
C TYR A 41 -7.87 -2.95 -2.14
N ILE A 42 -6.88 -2.31 -2.77
CA ILE A 42 -6.74 -2.31 -4.23
C ILE A 42 -5.90 -3.53 -4.59
N ASN A 43 -6.60 -4.61 -4.94
CA ASN A 43 -6.03 -5.94 -5.14
C ASN A 43 -5.82 -6.19 -6.63
N LEU A 44 -4.75 -5.60 -7.19
CA LEU A 44 -4.47 -5.69 -8.62
C LEU A 44 -3.92 -7.07 -9.01
N ASP A 45 -3.38 -7.80 -8.05
CA ASP A 45 -2.85 -9.14 -8.26
C ASP A 45 -3.95 -10.21 -8.24
N ASN A 46 -5.19 -9.84 -7.98
CA ASN A 46 -6.33 -10.75 -7.90
C ASN A 46 -6.11 -11.91 -6.93
N ASN A 47 -5.48 -11.61 -5.80
CA ASN A 47 -5.20 -12.59 -4.77
C ASN A 47 -6.42 -12.77 -3.89
N ASN A 48 -7.05 -13.95 -3.93
CA ASN A 48 -8.30 -14.22 -3.23
C ASN A 48 -8.11 -15.14 -2.01
N HIS A 49 -6.88 -15.29 -1.54
CA HIS A 49 -6.57 -16.21 -0.43
C HIS A 49 -6.92 -15.64 0.94
N PHE A 50 -7.17 -14.36 1.05
CA PHE A 50 -7.26 -13.70 2.34
C PHE A 50 -8.70 -13.52 2.77
N LYS A 51 -8.92 -13.70 4.07
CA LYS A 51 -10.18 -13.33 4.69
C LYS A 51 -10.17 -11.83 4.93
N ILE A 52 -11.17 -11.14 4.42
CA ILE A 52 -11.25 -9.68 4.45
C ILE A 52 -12.42 -9.26 5.35
N ASN A 53 -12.16 -8.37 6.30
CA ASN A 53 -13.19 -7.87 7.21
C ASN A 53 -14.21 -6.99 6.47
N ASP A 54 -15.40 -6.87 7.07
CA ASP A 54 -16.52 -6.16 6.44
C ASP A 54 -16.28 -4.66 6.27
N ASN A 55 -15.40 -4.08 7.07
CA ASN A 55 -15.07 -2.64 6.95
C ASN A 55 -14.14 -2.35 5.77
N ILE A 56 -13.72 -3.36 5.02
CA ILE A 56 -12.76 -3.21 3.94
C ILE A 56 -13.47 -3.42 2.59
N LYS A 57 -13.37 -2.43 1.72
CA LYS A 57 -13.86 -2.54 0.34
C LYS A 57 -12.71 -3.00 -0.55
N VAL A 58 -12.95 -4.04 -1.36
CA VAL A 58 -11.95 -4.59 -2.27
C VAL A 58 -12.22 -4.09 -3.68
N PHE A 59 -11.19 -3.57 -4.33
CA PHE A 59 -11.21 -3.16 -5.75
C PHE A 59 -10.17 -3.99 -6.49
N ASN A 60 -10.56 -4.58 -7.60
CA ASN A 60 -9.62 -5.40 -8.41
C ASN A 60 -9.10 -4.66 -9.63
N GLU A 61 -9.57 -3.46 -9.88
CA GLU A 61 -9.17 -2.64 -11.02
C GLU A 61 -9.04 -1.19 -10.60
N VAL A 62 -8.13 -0.47 -11.25
CA VAL A 62 -7.92 0.97 -11.06
C VAL A 62 -7.88 1.60 -12.44
N SER A 63 -8.69 2.63 -12.66
CA SER A 63 -8.73 3.32 -13.95
C SER A 63 -7.55 4.28 -14.11
N ASP A 64 -7.21 5.04 -13.07
CA ASP A 64 -6.15 6.04 -13.11
C ASP A 64 -5.83 6.53 -11.70
N ILE A 65 -4.93 7.51 -11.61
CA ILE A 65 -4.54 8.06 -10.31
C ILE A 65 -5.71 8.76 -9.60
N ASP A 66 -6.65 9.30 -10.36
CA ASP A 66 -7.82 9.97 -9.77
C ASP A 66 -8.68 9.00 -8.99
N PHE A 67 -8.76 7.75 -9.45
CA PHE A 67 -9.45 6.70 -8.70
C PHE A 67 -8.80 6.49 -7.32
N ILE A 68 -7.46 6.47 -7.28
CA ILE A 68 -6.73 6.30 -6.02
C ILE A 68 -6.95 7.50 -5.12
N LYS A 69 -6.92 8.71 -5.67
CA LYS A 69 -7.19 9.93 -4.91
C LYS A 69 -8.58 9.92 -4.29
N LYS A 70 -9.57 9.41 -5.04
CA LYS A 70 -10.92 9.25 -4.52
C LYS A 70 -10.96 8.25 -3.37
N CYS A 71 -10.23 7.14 -3.48
CA CYS A 71 -10.13 6.17 -2.40
C CYS A 71 -9.54 6.81 -1.15
N ILE A 72 -8.52 7.65 -1.31
CA ILE A 72 -7.92 8.36 -0.18
C ILE A 72 -8.95 9.29 0.48
N SER A 73 -9.81 9.92 -0.33
CA SER A 73 -10.88 10.77 0.21
C SER A 73 -11.94 9.97 0.97
N ASP A 74 -12.30 8.79 0.45
CA ASP A 74 -13.43 8.01 0.97
C ASP A 74 -13.08 7.05 2.11
N TYR A 75 -11.81 6.68 2.23
CA TYR A 75 -11.35 5.67 3.19
C TYR A 75 -10.23 6.21 4.06
N SER A 76 -10.07 5.65 5.24
CA SER A 76 -9.02 6.06 6.17
C SER A 76 -7.70 5.38 5.88
N ILE A 77 -7.75 4.14 5.37
CA ILE A 77 -6.57 3.34 5.10
C ILE A 77 -6.73 2.68 3.73
N ILE A 78 -5.70 2.79 2.90
CA ILE A 78 -5.71 2.28 1.54
C ILE A 78 -4.50 1.38 1.33
N LEU A 79 -4.72 0.16 0.83
CA LEU A 79 -3.65 -0.78 0.49
C LEU A 79 -3.61 -0.96 -1.02
N ILE A 80 -2.45 -0.74 -1.63
CA ILE A 80 -2.22 -1.00 -3.07
C ILE A 80 -1.27 -2.20 -3.21
N ASP A 81 -1.72 -3.24 -3.87
CA ASP A 81 -1.02 -4.53 -4.04
C ASP A 81 -1.08 -4.94 -5.50
N TYR A 82 -0.13 -4.85 -6.25
CA TYR A 82 1.23 -4.40 -6.39
C TYR A 82 1.30 -3.05 -7.11
N ILE A 83 2.14 -2.14 -6.65
CA ILE A 83 2.27 -0.82 -7.27
C ILE A 83 2.78 -0.91 -8.72
N GLU A 84 3.56 -1.94 -9.05
CA GLU A 84 4.10 -2.12 -10.41
C GLU A 84 3.01 -2.34 -11.46
N LEU A 85 1.82 -2.72 -11.05
CA LEU A 85 0.70 -2.92 -11.97
C LEU A 85 -0.03 -1.63 -12.31
N LEU A 86 0.39 -0.51 -11.71
CA LEU A 86 -0.16 0.81 -12.01
C LEU A 86 0.82 1.61 -12.86
N GLU A 87 0.28 2.35 -13.83
CA GLU A 87 1.07 3.23 -14.66
C GLU A 87 1.10 4.63 -14.06
N ILE A 88 1.78 4.75 -12.92
CA ILE A 88 1.95 6.06 -12.27
C ILE A 88 3.44 6.35 -12.16
N ASN A 89 3.77 7.64 -12.23
CA ASN A 89 5.16 8.08 -12.17
C ASN A 89 5.51 8.57 -10.77
N ASN A 90 6.78 8.95 -10.57
CA ASN A 90 7.26 9.36 -9.26
C ASN A 90 6.60 10.65 -8.76
N ASP A 91 6.29 11.58 -9.66
CA ASP A 91 5.58 12.81 -9.28
C ASP A 91 4.19 12.48 -8.75
N GLU A 92 3.52 11.51 -9.36
CA GLU A 92 2.21 11.07 -8.90
C GLU A 92 2.28 10.34 -7.56
N LEU A 93 3.34 9.56 -7.33
CA LEU A 93 3.57 8.96 -6.01
C LEU A 93 3.73 10.03 -4.94
N LEU A 94 4.48 11.08 -5.25
CA LEU A 94 4.66 12.19 -4.32
C LEU A 94 3.34 12.92 -4.05
N GLU A 95 2.51 13.10 -5.08
CA GLU A 95 1.17 13.65 -4.89
C GLU A 95 0.34 12.83 -3.93
N LEU A 96 0.37 11.51 -4.07
CA LEU A 96 -0.38 10.62 -3.18
C LEU A 96 0.12 10.72 -1.74
N LYS A 97 1.44 10.82 -1.57
CA LYS A 97 2.04 11.00 -0.24
C LYS A 97 1.55 12.30 0.40
N GLU A 98 1.59 13.40 -0.36
CA GLU A 98 1.14 14.68 0.16
C GLU A 98 -0.34 14.65 0.51
N LEU A 99 -1.13 13.98 -0.30
CA LEU A 99 -2.57 13.89 -0.06
C LEU A 99 -2.89 13.12 1.23
N VAL A 100 -2.27 11.96 1.44
CA VAL A 100 -2.53 11.19 2.65
C VAL A 100 -2.03 11.92 3.89
N LYS A 101 -0.91 12.64 3.76
CA LYS A 101 -0.38 13.45 4.86
C LYS A 101 -1.36 14.57 5.22
N ASN A 102 -1.85 15.30 4.21
CA ASN A 102 -2.74 16.44 4.44
C ASN A 102 -4.10 16.02 4.97
N GLU A 103 -4.59 14.86 4.57
CA GLU A 103 -5.90 14.36 5.01
C GLU A 103 -5.79 13.41 6.20
N ASN A 104 -4.59 13.21 6.72
CA ASN A 104 -4.33 12.34 7.86
C ASN A 104 -4.82 10.91 7.62
N LYS A 105 -4.47 10.37 6.45
CA LYS A 105 -4.81 9.01 6.04
C LYS A 105 -3.56 8.13 6.04
N THR A 106 -3.74 6.84 5.77
CA THR A 106 -2.63 5.90 5.66
C THR A 106 -2.70 5.18 4.33
N LEU A 107 -1.60 5.23 3.57
CA LEU A 107 -1.46 4.53 2.30
C LEU A 107 -0.39 3.46 2.48
N ILE A 108 -0.75 2.21 2.22
CA ILE A 108 0.16 1.07 2.28
C ILE A 108 0.40 0.62 0.85
N ILE A 109 1.67 0.59 0.44
CA ILE A 109 2.05 0.21 -0.92
C ILE A 109 2.91 -1.04 -0.88
N ILE A 110 2.55 -2.04 -1.67
CA ILE A 110 3.31 -3.27 -1.81
C ILE A 110 4.01 -3.27 -3.16
N SER A 111 5.31 -3.53 -3.15
CA SER A 111 6.13 -3.66 -4.35
C SER A 111 6.77 -5.04 -4.38
N CYS A 112 6.74 -5.68 -5.54
CA CYS A 112 7.30 -7.02 -5.73
C CYS A 112 8.52 -6.95 -6.64
N CYS A 113 9.62 -7.56 -6.20
CA CYS A 113 10.84 -7.67 -7.00
C CYS A 113 11.34 -9.10 -6.93
N SER A 114 11.82 -9.62 -8.05
CA SER A 114 12.31 -10.99 -8.09
C SER A 114 13.68 -11.14 -7.42
N ASN A 115 14.45 -10.04 -7.31
CA ASN A 115 15.77 -10.08 -6.67
C ASN A 115 16.17 -8.66 -6.22
N ASN A 116 17.25 -8.58 -5.44
CA ASN A 116 17.72 -7.32 -4.90
C ASN A 116 18.18 -6.32 -5.97
N LYS A 117 18.70 -6.83 -7.08
CA LYS A 117 19.15 -5.98 -8.18
C LYS A 117 17.96 -5.26 -8.83
N GLU A 118 16.87 -5.99 -9.06
CA GLU A 118 15.64 -5.39 -9.58
C GLU A 118 15.09 -4.36 -8.61
N LEU A 119 15.13 -4.67 -7.33
CA LEU A 119 14.67 -3.73 -6.29
C LEU A 119 15.44 -2.43 -6.36
N ILE A 120 16.77 -2.51 -6.45
CA ILE A 120 17.63 -1.33 -6.49
C ILE A 120 17.37 -0.51 -7.75
N ASN A 121 17.12 -1.16 -8.90
CA ASN A 121 16.94 -0.49 -10.17
C ASN A 121 15.50 -0.03 -10.44
N ASN A 122 14.58 -0.39 -9.59
CA ASN A 122 13.17 -0.02 -9.75
C ASN A 122 12.97 1.44 -9.35
N SER A 123 12.48 2.27 -10.27
CA SER A 123 12.32 3.70 -9.99
C SER A 123 11.29 3.97 -8.90
N HIS A 124 10.21 3.17 -8.85
CA HIS A 124 9.23 3.31 -7.77
C HIS A 124 9.85 3.01 -6.41
N TYR A 125 10.74 2.01 -6.36
CA TYR A 125 11.42 1.69 -5.11
C TYR A 125 12.25 2.88 -4.59
N VAL A 126 13.00 3.52 -5.49
CA VAL A 126 13.85 4.66 -5.11
C VAL A 126 13.01 5.78 -4.54
N GLU A 127 11.93 6.13 -5.21
CA GLU A 127 11.03 7.19 -4.75
C GLU A 127 10.35 6.80 -3.44
N LEU A 128 9.79 5.60 -3.36
CA LEU A 128 9.10 5.14 -2.16
C LEU A 128 10.02 5.06 -0.96
N LYS A 129 11.28 4.66 -1.18
CA LYS A 129 12.26 4.63 -0.11
C LYS A 129 12.48 6.02 0.51
N GLU A 130 12.45 7.06 -0.33
CA GLU A 130 12.67 8.42 0.15
C GLU A 130 11.46 9.01 0.85
N ILE A 131 10.25 8.69 0.40
CA ILE A 131 9.04 9.35 0.92
C ILE A 131 8.28 8.51 1.95
N ALA A 132 8.54 7.20 2.06
CA ALA A 132 7.83 6.36 3.02
C ALA A 132 8.19 6.70 4.46
N ASP A 133 7.18 6.71 5.32
CA ASP A 133 7.38 6.93 6.76
C ASP A 133 7.84 5.64 7.45
N LEU A 134 7.46 4.49 6.89
CA LEU A 134 7.83 3.18 7.43
C LEU A 134 8.07 2.23 6.27
N MET A 135 9.16 1.48 6.33
CA MET A 135 9.48 0.47 5.32
C MET A 135 9.52 -0.91 5.99
N ILE A 136 8.88 -1.87 5.35
CA ILE A 136 8.87 -3.25 5.82
C ILE A 136 9.46 -4.12 4.72
N LEU A 137 10.63 -4.70 4.99
CA LEU A 137 11.29 -5.61 4.05
C LEU A 137 10.94 -7.06 4.37
N THR A 138 10.49 -7.77 3.35
CA THR A 138 10.29 -9.21 3.44
C THR A 138 11.37 -9.87 2.59
N ASP A 139 12.32 -10.55 3.22
CA ASP A 139 13.50 -11.06 2.53
C ASP A 139 13.65 -12.58 2.60
N ARG A 140 12.57 -13.27 2.76
CA ARG A 140 12.57 -14.71 2.86
C ARG A 140 12.20 -15.38 1.58
#